data_8cf1a17d5b5bfa20397ad3bc09984f04
#
_entry.id   8cf1a17d5b5bfa20397ad3bc09984f04
#
_cell.length_a   1.000
_cell.length_b   1.000
_cell.length_c   1.000
_cell.angle_alpha   90.00
_cell.angle_beta   90.00
_cell.angle_gamma   90.00
#
_symmetry.space_group_name_H-M   'P 1'
#
loop_
_entity.id
_entity.type
_entity.pdbx_description
1 polymer ?
#
loop_
_entity_poly.entity_id
_entity_poly.type
_entity_poly.pdbx_seq_one_letter_code
_entity_poly.pdbx_strand_id
1 'polypeptide(L)'
;MRIELVAFVTGAALACVIAPSVAQNNVVPVTIDNFVFSPERLTVKVGTTITWTNHDDIPHTVAAKDRAFKSKVMDTDESFTFTFSTPGEYTYFCSLHPHMVGTIVVEGTAGSGATQ
;
A
#
# COMPACT_ATOMS: atom_id res chain seq x y z
N MET A 1 -26.75 12.42 66.37
CA MET A 1 -25.64 11.92 65.62
C MET A 1 -26.02 11.66 64.18
N ARG A 2 -25.44 12.37 63.32
CA ARG A 2 -25.80 12.21 61.95
C ARG A 2 -24.66 11.70 61.19
N ILE A 3 -24.91 10.69 60.49
CA ILE A 3 -23.90 10.15 59.58
C ILE A 3 -24.20 10.72 58.23
N GLU A 4 -23.34 11.56 57.81
CA GLU A 4 -23.47 12.09 56.49
C GLU A 4 -22.94 11.07 55.51
N LEU A 5 -23.85 10.56 54.78
CA LEU A 5 -23.47 9.64 53.73
C LEU A 5 -23.12 10.47 52.54
N VAL A 6 -21.86 10.61 52.33
CA VAL A 6 -21.40 11.26 51.13
C VAL A 6 -21.46 10.24 50.03
N ALA A 7 -22.42 10.38 49.20
CA ALA A 7 -22.48 9.57 48.03
C ALA A 7 -21.45 10.09 47.07
N PHE A 8 -20.38 9.35 46.92
CA PHE A 8 -19.44 9.64 45.88
C PHE A 8 -20.00 9.11 44.60
N VAL A 9 -20.56 10.00 43.86
CA VAL A 9 -20.84 9.66 42.50
C VAL A 9 -19.50 9.68 41.75
N THR A 10 -18.91 8.57 41.73
CA THR A 10 -17.79 8.44 40.81
C THR A 10 -18.36 8.40 39.43
N GLY A 11 -18.42 9.55 38.84
CA GLY A 11 -18.71 9.60 37.43
C GLY A 11 -17.55 8.94 36.73
N ALA A 12 -17.79 7.74 36.28
CA ALA A 12 -16.83 7.14 35.39
C ALA A 12 -16.85 7.97 34.14
N ALA A 13 -15.86 8.80 34.02
CA ALA A 13 -15.66 9.46 32.76
C ALA A 13 -15.22 8.37 31.77
N LEU A 14 -16.19 7.95 31.01
CA LEU A 14 -15.85 7.07 29.90
C LEU A 14 -15.10 7.91 28.92
N ALA A 15 -13.78 7.89 29.04
CA ALA A 15 -12.97 8.49 28.01
C ALA A 15 -13.13 7.62 26.79
N CYS A 16 -13.97 8.06 25.91
CA CYS A 16 -14.02 7.44 24.59
C CYS A 16 -12.73 7.79 23.92
N VAL A 17 -11.77 6.90 24.01
CA VAL A 17 -10.56 7.06 23.24
C VAL A 17 -10.93 6.71 21.83
N ILE A 18 -11.23 7.72 21.06
CA ILE A 18 -11.34 7.54 19.65
C ILE A 18 -9.90 7.43 19.18
N ALA A 19 -9.46 6.21 19.02
CA ALA A 19 -8.20 6.01 18.34
C ALA A 19 -8.36 6.62 16.96
N PRO A 20 -7.51 7.58 16.59
CA PRO A 20 -7.55 8.05 15.23
C PRO A 20 -7.39 6.83 14.35
N SER A 21 -8.31 6.64 13.44
CA SER A 21 -8.11 5.60 12.47
C SER A 21 -6.90 6.01 11.66
N VAL A 22 -5.78 5.46 12.05
CA VAL A 22 -4.58 5.62 11.26
C VAL A 22 -4.88 4.92 9.96
N ALA A 23 -4.88 5.68 8.90
CA ALA A 23 -4.88 5.07 7.60
C ALA A 23 -3.71 4.12 7.59
N GLN A 24 -4.01 2.84 7.57
CA GLN A 24 -2.95 1.87 7.54
C GLN A 24 -2.23 1.99 6.22
N ASN A 25 -1.02 2.47 6.29
CA ASN A 25 -0.15 2.46 5.13
C ASN A 25 0.27 1.03 4.90
N ASN A 26 -0.50 0.31 4.12
CA ASN A 26 -0.11 -1.02 3.73
C ASN A 26 1.01 -0.89 2.71
N VAL A 27 2.11 -1.50 3.02
CA VAL A 27 3.22 -1.61 2.09
C VAL A 27 3.28 -3.05 1.64
N VAL A 28 3.17 -3.27 0.34
CA VAL A 28 3.16 -4.61 -0.22
C VAL A 28 4.36 -4.78 -1.13
N PRO A 29 5.15 -5.83 -0.94
CA PRO A 29 6.35 -6.04 -1.73
C PRO A 29 6.06 -6.75 -3.04
N VAL A 30 6.78 -6.36 -4.08
CA VAL A 30 6.89 -7.10 -5.33
C VAL A 30 8.37 -7.36 -5.55
N THR A 31 8.69 -8.60 -5.80
CA THR A 31 10.07 -9.01 -6.01
C THR A 31 10.37 -9.07 -7.50
N ILE A 32 11.54 -8.61 -7.88
CA ILE A 32 12.05 -8.80 -9.23
C ILE A 32 13.18 -9.81 -9.14
N ASP A 33 12.98 -10.95 -9.73
CA ASP A 33 13.95 -12.03 -9.67
C ASP A 33 13.80 -12.91 -10.89
N ASN A 34 14.91 -13.30 -11.48
CA ASN A 34 14.92 -14.14 -12.66
C ASN A 34 14.03 -13.57 -13.78
N PHE A 35 14.12 -12.26 -13.98
CA PHE A 35 13.39 -11.54 -15.04
C PHE A 35 11.87 -11.64 -14.88
N VAL A 36 11.38 -11.76 -13.66
CA VAL A 36 9.95 -11.88 -13.37
C VAL A 36 9.57 -10.95 -12.24
N PHE A 37 8.42 -10.28 -12.38
CA PHE A 37 7.79 -9.58 -11.27
C PHE A 37 6.95 -10.58 -10.49
N SER A 38 7.15 -10.65 -9.19
CA SER A 38 6.47 -11.64 -8.36
C SER A 38 5.86 -10.98 -7.13
N PRO A 39 4.54 -11.04 -6.94
CA PRO A 39 3.55 -11.64 -7.83
C PRO A 39 3.39 -10.84 -9.13
N GLU A 40 3.05 -11.51 -10.19
CA GLU A 40 2.89 -10.86 -11.49
C GLU A 40 1.62 -10.02 -11.54
N ARG A 41 0.58 -10.46 -10.85
CA ARG A 41 -0.67 -9.72 -10.72
C ARG A 41 -1.00 -9.58 -9.25
N LEU A 42 -1.29 -8.35 -8.83
CA LEU A 42 -1.54 -8.04 -7.44
C LEU A 42 -2.72 -7.09 -7.34
N THR A 43 -3.68 -7.43 -6.47
CA THR A 43 -4.82 -6.56 -6.21
C THR A 43 -4.65 -5.91 -4.84
N VAL A 44 -4.74 -4.59 -4.82
CA VAL A 44 -4.56 -3.83 -3.58
C VAL A 44 -5.65 -2.77 -3.48
N LYS A 45 -5.76 -2.18 -2.31
CA LYS A 45 -6.71 -1.09 -2.08
C LYS A 45 -6.04 0.26 -2.33
N VAL A 46 -6.86 1.23 -2.67
CA VAL A 46 -6.39 2.62 -2.77
C VAL A 46 -5.65 3.00 -1.48
N GLY A 47 -4.53 3.66 -1.63
CA GLY A 47 -3.68 4.05 -0.51
C GLY A 47 -2.53 3.10 -0.25
N THR A 48 -2.51 1.98 -0.93
CA THR A 48 -1.43 1.00 -0.76
C THR A 48 -0.16 1.48 -1.44
N THR A 49 0.96 1.28 -0.76
CA THR A 49 2.28 1.52 -1.32
C THR A 49 2.87 0.20 -1.76
N ILE A 50 3.32 0.15 -3.00
CA ILE A 50 4.02 -1.03 -3.52
C ILE A 50 5.51 -0.73 -3.52
N THR A 51 6.29 -1.71 -3.08
CA THR A 51 7.75 -1.63 -3.12
C THR A 51 8.26 -2.73 -4.02
N TRP A 52 8.89 -2.35 -5.12
CA TRP A 52 9.56 -3.30 -6.00
C TRP A 52 11.03 -3.36 -5.60
N THR A 53 11.55 -4.54 -5.41
CA THR A 53 12.97 -4.73 -5.08
C THR A 53 13.60 -5.66 -6.10
N ASN A 54 14.72 -5.23 -6.65
CA ASN A 54 15.42 -6.03 -7.64
C ASN A 54 16.38 -6.98 -6.94
N HIS A 55 16.13 -8.27 -7.06
CA HIS A 55 17.01 -9.31 -6.53
C HIS A 55 17.90 -9.97 -7.59
N ASP A 56 17.74 -9.54 -8.86
CA ASP A 56 18.61 -10.05 -9.91
C ASP A 56 19.97 -9.35 -9.87
N ASP A 57 20.93 -9.98 -10.46
CA ASP A 57 22.25 -9.38 -10.66
C ASP A 57 22.33 -8.56 -11.96
N ILE A 58 21.19 -8.27 -12.54
CA ILE A 58 21.01 -7.49 -13.76
C ILE A 58 20.10 -6.31 -13.45
N PRO A 59 20.35 -5.12 -14.02
CA PRO A 59 19.47 -3.97 -13.77
C PRO A 59 18.08 -4.16 -14.35
N HIS A 60 17.09 -3.64 -13.66
CA HIS A 60 15.69 -3.63 -14.10
C HIS A 60 15.05 -2.27 -13.83
N THR A 61 13.92 -2.02 -14.46
CA THR A 61 13.09 -0.85 -14.20
C THR A 61 11.65 -1.27 -14.00
N VAL A 62 10.87 -0.33 -13.47
CA VAL A 62 9.43 -0.47 -13.35
C VAL A 62 8.81 0.74 -14.03
N ALA A 63 8.07 0.51 -15.10
CA ALA A 63 7.48 1.61 -15.86
C ALA A 63 6.03 1.29 -16.20
N ALA A 64 5.11 2.13 -15.75
CA ALA A 64 3.70 1.97 -16.07
C ALA A 64 3.46 2.30 -17.53
N LYS A 65 2.63 1.50 -18.19
CA LYS A 65 2.29 1.76 -19.59
C LYS A 65 1.55 3.07 -19.76
N ASP A 66 0.75 3.47 -18.78
CA ASP A 66 0.02 4.74 -18.81
C ASP A 66 0.82 5.91 -18.25
N ARG A 67 2.09 5.65 -17.90
CA ARG A 67 3.01 6.66 -17.35
C ARG A 67 2.65 7.15 -15.94
N ALA A 68 1.78 6.44 -15.24
CA ALA A 68 1.43 6.82 -13.88
C ALA A 68 2.63 6.77 -12.94
N PHE A 69 3.59 5.88 -13.22
CA PHE A 69 4.82 5.79 -12.43
C PHE A 69 5.96 5.26 -13.28
N LYS A 70 7.16 5.58 -12.86
CA LYS A 70 8.35 5.14 -13.55
C LYS A 70 9.52 5.19 -12.60
N SER A 71 10.23 4.06 -12.46
CA SER A 71 11.43 4.02 -11.67
C SER A 71 12.63 4.46 -12.50
N LYS A 72 13.71 4.81 -11.83
CA LYS A 72 15.01 4.81 -12.47
C LYS A 72 15.50 3.37 -12.55
N VAL A 73 16.64 3.17 -13.19
CA VAL A 73 17.28 1.87 -13.27
C VAL A 73 17.65 1.44 -11.85
N MET A 74 17.25 0.23 -11.50
CA MET A 74 17.57 -0.37 -10.21
C MET A 74 18.61 -1.45 -10.37
N ASP A 75 19.72 -1.30 -9.67
CA ASP A 75 20.71 -2.36 -9.56
C ASP A 75 20.29 -3.36 -8.51
N THR A 76 21.09 -4.39 -8.31
CA THR A 76 20.77 -5.43 -7.33
C THR A 76 20.51 -4.82 -5.96
N ASP A 77 19.44 -5.28 -5.33
CA ASP A 77 18.97 -4.86 -3.99
C ASP A 77 18.42 -3.44 -3.92
N GLU A 78 18.33 -2.75 -5.03
CA GLU A 78 17.69 -1.45 -5.04
C GLU A 78 16.17 -1.60 -5.17
N SER A 79 15.46 -0.59 -4.68
CA SER A 79 14.00 -0.62 -4.62
C SER A 79 13.39 0.66 -5.19
N PHE A 80 12.14 0.51 -5.61
CA PHE A 80 11.30 1.63 -6.05
C PHE A 80 9.96 1.50 -5.35
N THR A 81 9.43 2.61 -4.88
CA THR A 81 8.12 2.61 -4.23
C THR A 81 7.17 3.56 -4.94
N PHE A 82 5.90 3.19 -4.95
CA PHE A 82 4.85 4.07 -5.46
C PHE A 82 3.57 3.82 -4.67
N THR A 83 2.89 4.90 -4.29
CA THR A 83 1.62 4.81 -3.57
C THR A 83 0.48 5.05 -4.56
N PHE A 84 -0.46 4.11 -4.58
CA PHE A 84 -1.59 4.16 -5.51
C PHE A 84 -2.77 4.86 -4.85
N SER A 85 -3.10 6.04 -5.34
CA SER A 85 -4.21 6.82 -4.79
C SER A 85 -5.44 6.85 -5.68
N THR A 86 -5.37 6.23 -6.84
CA THR A 86 -6.47 6.22 -7.80
C THR A 86 -6.80 4.79 -8.19
N PRO A 87 -8.06 4.37 -8.09
CA PRO A 87 -8.45 3.04 -8.55
C PRO A 87 -8.17 2.84 -10.03
N GLY A 88 -7.89 1.62 -10.40
CA GLY A 88 -7.64 1.29 -11.80
C GLY A 88 -6.78 0.07 -11.95
N GLU A 89 -6.53 -0.32 -13.17
CA GLU A 89 -5.65 -1.42 -13.48
C GLU A 89 -4.41 -0.85 -14.14
N TYR A 90 -3.28 -1.10 -13.54
CA TYR A 90 -1.99 -0.54 -13.97
C TYR A 90 -1.09 -1.65 -14.46
N THR A 91 -0.90 -1.71 -15.76
CA THR A 91 0.07 -2.63 -16.34
C THR A 91 1.42 -1.93 -16.44
N TYR A 92 2.46 -2.62 -16.04
CA TYR A 92 3.80 -2.06 -16.06
C TYR A 92 4.77 -3.08 -16.63
N PHE A 93 5.94 -2.62 -16.94
CA PHE A 93 6.95 -3.47 -17.59
C PHE A 93 8.34 -2.97 -17.24
N CYS A 94 9.34 -3.78 -17.54
CA CYS A 94 10.73 -3.37 -17.45
C CYS A 94 11.15 -2.79 -18.80
N SER A 95 11.59 -1.53 -18.80
CA SER A 95 11.97 -0.88 -20.05
C SER A 95 13.23 -1.48 -20.69
N LEU A 96 14.03 -2.17 -19.89
CA LEU A 96 15.24 -2.85 -20.38
C LEU A 96 14.93 -4.26 -20.91
N HIS A 97 13.82 -4.84 -20.46
CA HIS A 97 13.39 -6.19 -20.82
C HIS A 97 11.89 -6.18 -21.02
N PRO A 98 11.39 -5.70 -22.16
CA PRO A 98 9.96 -5.40 -22.32
C PRO A 98 9.02 -6.59 -22.16
N HIS A 99 9.52 -7.80 -22.18
CA HIS A 99 8.69 -8.99 -21.94
C HIS A 99 8.38 -9.20 -20.45
N MET A 100 9.11 -8.54 -19.57
CA MET A 100 8.81 -8.55 -18.13
C MET A 100 7.64 -7.62 -17.90
N VAL A 101 6.48 -8.18 -17.55
CA VAL A 101 5.24 -7.42 -17.39
C VAL A 101 4.59 -7.81 -16.08
N GLY A 102 4.00 -6.83 -15.42
CA GLY A 102 3.20 -7.06 -14.23
C GLY A 102 1.97 -6.18 -14.24
N THR A 103 1.04 -6.46 -13.34
CA THR A 103 -0.20 -5.69 -13.23
C THR A 103 -0.55 -5.46 -11.77
N ILE A 104 -0.86 -4.22 -11.44
CA ILE A 104 -1.41 -3.86 -10.15
C ILE A 104 -2.86 -3.44 -10.36
N VAL A 105 -3.78 -4.11 -9.70
CA VAL A 105 -5.19 -3.73 -9.70
C VAL A 105 -5.44 -2.98 -8.40
N VAL A 106 -5.88 -1.74 -8.52
CA VAL A 106 -6.16 -0.88 -7.36
C VAL A 106 -7.66 -0.73 -7.25
N GLU A 107 -8.19 -1.23 -6.15
CA GLU A 107 -9.63 -1.18 -5.90
C GLU A 107 -9.96 0.04 -5.05
N GLY A 108 -11.14 0.59 -5.28
CA GLY A 108 -11.62 1.67 -4.45
C GLY A 108 -11.66 1.24 -3.00
N THR A 109 -11.41 2.17 -2.10
CA THR A 109 -11.37 1.84 -0.70
C THR A 109 -12.72 1.42 -0.23
N ALA A 110 -12.73 0.44 0.63
CA ALA A 110 -13.93 0.06 1.31
C ALA A 110 -14.50 1.24 2.10
N GLY A 111 -13.62 2.10 2.57
CA GLY A 111 -14.06 3.27 3.31
C GLY A 111 -14.83 4.26 2.48
N SER A 112 -14.73 4.21 1.18
CA SER A 112 -15.49 5.10 0.32
C SER A 112 -16.93 4.66 0.24
N GLY A 113 -17.29 3.61 0.93
CA GLY A 113 -18.62 3.16 0.91
C GLY A 113 -19.10 3.02 -0.48
N ALA A 114 -18.23 2.81 -1.26
CA ALA A 114 -18.55 2.90 -2.57
C ALA A 114 -19.81 2.27 -2.82
N THR A 115 -20.41 2.74 -2.97
CA THR A 115 -21.30 2.22 -3.33
C THR A 115 -21.44 2.01 -4.50
N GLN A 116 -21.46 1.65 -4.76
CA GLN A 116 -21.67 1.54 -5.74
C GLN A 116 -22.41 1.24 -6.21
#